data_1d4c54b2ca8a487b34e1d30d13c27d2e
#
_entry.id   1d4c54b2ca8a487b34e1d30d13c27d2e
#
_cell.length_a   1.000
_cell.length_b   1.000
_cell.length_c   1.000
_cell.angle_alpha   90.00
_cell.angle_beta   90.00
_cell.angle_gamma   90.00
#
_symmetry.space_group_name_H-M   'P 1'
#
loop_
_entity.id
_entity.type
_entity.pdbx_description
1 polymer ?
#
loop_
_entity_poly.entity_id
_entity_poly.type
_entity_poly.pdbx_seq_one_letter_code
_entity_poly.pdbx_strand_id
1 'polypeptide(L)'
;VGNLMGEIIKRISGKTVGNFFRDEIAKPLDIDFHIGLEDKHHSRVAEIHQAVEANPEDLFELEEGSVMQKVMTNGIITAPDANTTEWRRAEIPAAGGHGNGRSIAESMALIANKGTYKEKRIFSEDLIRHALEEQIRGNDLVLVEPLRWGIGFGLPIDNVSWMGYLEEGACFWAGWGGSMSIADTNKRVSFGYAPCLMEEGAIGAERSQNLVRELSNLISDL
;
A
#
# COMPACT_ATOMS: atom_id res chain seq x y z
N VAL A 1 -6.14 -10.39 3.67
CA VAL A 1 -5.59 -10.74 2.34
C VAL A 1 -4.10 -11.05 2.43
N GLY A 2 -3.26 -10.20 3.04
CA GLY A 2 -1.80 -10.32 3.03
C GLY A 2 -1.26 -11.69 3.46
N ASN A 3 -1.75 -12.25 4.57
CA ASN A 3 -1.30 -13.55 5.04
C ASN A 3 -1.65 -14.70 4.06
N LEU A 4 -2.81 -14.62 3.39
CA LEU A 4 -3.18 -15.61 2.37
C LEU A 4 -2.26 -15.52 1.16
N MET A 5 -1.96 -14.31 0.68
CA MET A 5 -1.03 -14.09 -0.42
C MET A 5 0.39 -14.51 -0.06
N GLY A 6 0.83 -14.24 1.17
CA GLY A 6 2.12 -14.71 1.68
C GLY A 6 2.23 -16.24 1.69
N GLU A 7 1.18 -16.96 2.07
CA GLU A 7 1.14 -18.41 2.05
C GLU A 7 1.15 -18.97 0.61
N ILE A 8 0.45 -18.32 -0.33
CA ILE A 8 0.48 -18.71 -1.76
C ILE A 8 1.90 -18.54 -2.32
N ILE A 9 2.54 -17.40 -2.07
CA ILE A 9 3.93 -17.14 -2.48
C ILE A 9 4.85 -18.22 -1.92
N LYS A 10 4.71 -18.55 -0.64
CA LYS A 10 5.53 -19.58 0.02
C LYS A 10 5.35 -20.96 -0.63
N ARG A 11 4.12 -21.36 -0.95
CA ARG A 11 3.84 -22.66 -1.59
C ARG A 11 4.39 -22.73 -3.01
N ILE A 12 4.35 -21.64 -3.76
CA ILE A 12 4.83 -21.61 -5.14
C ILE A 12 6.35 -21.49 -5.20
N SER A 13 6.95 -20.60 -4.39
CA SER A 13 8.37 -20.25 -4.48
C SER A 13 9.28 -20.99 -3.51
N GLY A 14 8.72 -21.60 -2.45
CA GLY A 14 9.48 -22.13 -1.32
C GLY A 14 10.07 -21.07 -0.39
N LYS A 15 9.83 -19.77 -0.65
CA LYS A 15 10.33 -18.64 0.12
C LYS A 15 9.21 -17.99 0.92
N THR A 16 9.53 -17.43 2.09
CA THR A 16 8.61 -16.52 2.76
C THR A 16 8.40 -15.27 1.91
N VAL A 17 7.31 -14.51 2.14
CA VAL A 17 7.01 -13.33 1.34
C VAL A 17 8.10 -12.26 1.45
N GLY A 18 8.69 -12.07 2.64
CA GLY A 18 9.79 -11.12 2.84
C GLY A 18 11.05 -11.54 2.09
N ASN A 19 11.41 -12.82 2.16
CA ASN A 19 12.54 -13.35 1.42
C ASN A 19 12.31 -13.32 -0.10
N PHE A 20 11.08 -13.61 -0.55
CA PHE A 20 10.72 -13.54 -1.96
C PHE A 20 10.85 -12.11 -2.47
N PHE A 21 10.23 -11.14 -1.79
CA PHE A 21 10.30 -9.73 -2.17
C PHE A 21 11.75 -9.22 -2.19
N ARG A 22 12.52 -9.53 -1.14
CA ARG A 22 13.93 -9.14 -1.05
C ARG A 22 14.75 -9.67 -2.22
N ASP A 23 14.63 -10.97 -2.52
CA ASP A 23 15.50 -11.64 -3.48
C ASP A 23 15.11 -11.35 -4.93
N GLU A 24 13.81 -11.27 -5.22
CA GLU A 24 13.29 -11.12 -6.59
C GLU A 24 13.08 -9.64 -7.00
N ILE A 25 12.88 -8.74 -6.03
CA ILE A 25 12.53 -7.35 -6.31
C ILE A 25 13.52 -6.38 -5.66
N ALA A 26 13.58 -6.34 -4.33
CA ALA A 26 14.30 -5.29 -3.62
C ALA A 26 15.81 -5.31 -3.90
N LYS A 27 16.45 -6.47 -3.74
CA LYS A 27 17.90 -6.62 -3.96
C LYS A 27 18.32 -6.41 -5.43
N PRO A 28 17.63 -6.99 -6.43
CA PRO A 28 17.97 -6.73 -7.84
C PRO A 28 17.85 -5.26 -8.22
N LEU A 29 16.94 -4.50 -7.64
CA LEU A 29 16.65 -3.11 -7.97
C LEU A 29 17.26 -2.10 -6.98
N ASP A 30 17.97 -2.58 -5.97
CA ASP A 30 18.54 -1.77 -4.89
C ASP A 30 17.44 -0.86 -4.25
N ILE A 31 16.35 -1.49 -3.81
CA ILE A 31 15.22 -0.84 -3.14
C ILE A 31 15.31 -1.11 -1.64
N ASP A 32 15.36 -0.06 -0.83
CA ASP A 32 15.40 -0.15 0.63
C ASP A 32 13.98 -0.28 1.21
N PHE A 33 13.36 -1.43 0.94
CA PHE A 33 12.04 -1.80 1.47
C PHE A 33 12.05 -3.26 1.95
N HIS A 34 11.45 -3.52 3.11
CA HIS A 34 11.48 -4.80 3.79
C HIS A 34 10.10 -5.24 4.25
N ILE A 35 9.81 -6.52 4.15
CA ILE A 35 8.67 -7.21 4.78
C ILE A 35 9.27 -8.20 5.77
N GLY A 36 9.16 -7.90 7.07
CA GLY A 36 10.01 -8.51 8.09
C GLY A 36 11.42 -7.89 8.08
N LEU A 37 11.69 -7.05 9.08
CA LEU A 37 12.92 -6.26 9.16
C LEU A 37 13.98 -6.97 9.99
N GLU A 38 15.19 -7.09 9.48
CA GLU A 38 16.33 -7.62 10.22
C GLU A 38 16.77 -6.64 11.32
N ASP A 39 17.19 -7.15 12.46
CA ASP A 39 17.59 -6.36 13.66
C ASP A 39 18.62 -5.26 13.36
N LYS A 40 19.55 -5.51 12.45
CA LYS A 40 20.57 -4.55 12.04
C LYS A 40 19.99 -3.22 11.49
N HIS A 41 18.72 -3.24 11.08
CA HIS A 41 18.03 -2.07 10.54
C HIS A 41 17.10 -1.38 11.54
N HIS A 42 16.85 -1.97 12.72
CA HIS A 42 15.92 -1.42 13.70
C HIS A 42 16.25 0.00 14.15
N SER A 43 17.55 0.35 14.23
CA SER A 43 18.01 1.70 14.59
C SER A 43 17.68 2.78 13.52
N ARG A 44 17.26 2.38 12.32
CA ARG A 44 16.88 3.28 11.24
C ARG A 44 15.37 3.55 11.19
N VAL A 45 14.60 2.81 11.98
CA VAL A 45 13.13 2.90 11.98
C VAL A 45 12.70 4.05 12.87
N ALA A 46 11.98 5.00 12.28
CA ALA A 46 11.28 6.03 13.05
C ALA A 46 10.04 5.43 13.73
N GLU A 47 9.72 5.93 14.90
CA GLU A 47 8.51 5.52 15.61
C GLU A 47 7.25 6.04 14.92
N ILE A 48 6.22 5.21 14.91
CA ILE A 48 4.88 5.60 14.46
C ILE A 48 4.14 6.21 15.64
N HIS A 49 3.60 7.39 15.41
CA HIS A 49 2.81 8.14 16.38
C HIS A 49 1.38 8.30 15.87
N GLN A 50 0.42 8.00 16.72
CA GLN A 50 -1.00 8.25 16.45
C GLN A 50 -1.35 9.64 16.94
N ALA A 51 -1.92 10.49 16.08
CA ALA A 51 -2.24 11.86 16.44
C ALA A 51 -3.44 11.98 17.40
N VAL A 52 -4.32 11.00 17.37
CA VAL A 52 -5.51 10.91 18.25
C VAL A 52 -5.59 9.48 18.78
N GLU A 53 -5.82 9.34 20.09
CA GLU A 53 -6.18 8.07 20.68
C GLU A 53 -7.62 7.73 20.25
N ALA A 54 -7.76 7.17 19.07
CA ALA A 54 -9.02 6.68 18.59
C ALA A 54 -9.05 5.15 18.75
N ASN A 55 -9.99 4.66 19.55
CA ASN A 55 -10.32 3.25 19.49
C ASN A 55 -10.92 2.96 18.11
N PRO A 56 -10.56 1.85 17.45
CA PRO A 56 -11.19 1.47 16.18
C PRO A 56 -12.72 1.40 16.26
N GLU A 57 -13.26 1.13 17.44
CA GLU A 57 -14.70 1.09 17.72
C GLU A 57 -15.37 2.47 17.67
N ASP A 58 -14.60 3.55 17.91
CA ASP A 58 -15.09 4.93 17.87
C ASP A 58 -15.02 5.53 16.46
N LEU A 59 -14.25 4.91 15.56
CA LEU A 59 -14.04 5.40 14.20
C LEU A 59 -15.15 4.99 13.21
N PHE A 60 -15.94 3.98 13.57
CA PHE A 60 -16.95 3.41 12.68
C PHE A 60 -18.21 3.04 13.46
N GLU A 61 -19.38 3.42 12.96
CA GLU A 61 -20.66 2.81 13.41
C GLU A 61 -20.68 1.35 12.92
N LEU A 62 -20.31 0.42 13.79
CA LEU A 62 -20.23 -1.00 13.47
C LEU A 62 -21.62 -1.64 13.55
N GLU A 63 -22.24 -1.89 12.42
CA GLU A 63 -23.47 -2.67 12.35
C GLU A 63 -23.20 -4.10 12.84
N GLU A 64 -24.02 -4.57 13.80
CA GLU A 64 -23.89 -5.90 14.40
C GLU A 64 -23.99 -7.01 13.33
N GLY A 65 -23.03 -7.92 13.32
CA GLY A 65 -22.94 -9.02 12.36
C GLY A 65 -22.40 -8.66 10.99
N SER A 66 -22.08 -7.38 10.73
CA SER A 66 -21.48 -6.93 9.47
C SER A 66 -20.10 -7.53 9.23
N VAL A 67 -19.64 -7.53 7.98
CA VAL A 67 -18.27 -7.93 7.62
C VAL A 67 -17.26 -7.00 8.25
N MET A 68 -17.54 -5.69 8.26
CA MET A 68 -16.71 -4.68 8.87
C MET A 68 -16.51 -4.95 10.37
N GLN A 69 -17.61 -5.17 11.13
CA GLN A 69 -17.52 -5.50 12.55
C GLN A 69 -16.63 -6.73 12.78
N LYS A 70 -16.86 -7.81 12.03
CA LYS A 70 -16.05 -9.04 12.16
C LYS A 70 -14.56 -8.82 11.91
N VAL A 71 -14.22 -7.93 10.99
CA VAL A 71 -12.81 -7.59 10.69
C VAL A 71 -12.24 -6.72 11.80
N MET A 72 -12.94 -5.67 12.21
CA MET A 72 -12.43 -4.70 13.19
C MET A 72 -12.32 -5.29 14.61
N THR A 73 -13.16 -6.27 14.95
CA THR A 73 -13.09 -6.95 16.26
C THR A 73 -12.23 -8.22 16.27
N ASN A 74 -11.68 -8.64 15.13
CA ASN A 74 -10.83 -9.81 15.02
C ASN A 74 -9.33 -9.49 15.23
N GLY A 75 -9.01 -9.03 16.42
CA GLY A 75 -7.65 -8.61 16.79
C GLY A 75 -7.45 -7.11 16.55
N ILE A 76 -7.42 -6.36 17.64
CA ILE A 76 -7.15 -4.93 17.61
C ILE A 76 -5.65 -4.74 17.43
N ILE A 77 -5.26 -4.00 16.38
CA ILE A 77 -3.91 -3.55 16.14
C ILE A 77 -3.88 -2.05 16.41
N THR A 78 -2.89 -1.62 17.16
CA THR A 78 -2.68 -0.21 17.51
C THR A 78 -1.39 0.33 16.89
N ALA A 79 -1.25 1.65 16.76
CA ALA A 79 -0.02 2.24 16.25
C ALA A 79 1.23 1.88 17.09
N PRO A 80 1.18 1.83 18.45
CA PRO A 80 2.28 1.35 19.27
C PRO A 80 2.77 -0.05 18.96
N ASP A 81 1.91 -0.97 18.51
CA ASP A 81 2.32 -2.33 18.13
C ASP A 81 3.38 -2.32 17.03
N ALA A 82 3.27 -1.39 16.08
CA ALA A 82 4.21 -1.24 14.99
C ALA A 82 5.63 -0.82 15.44
N ASN A 83 5.77 -0.29 16.66
CA ASN A 83 7.04 0.13 17.23
C ASN A 83 7.77 -1.00 17.96
N THR A 84 7.13 -2.16 18.14
CA THR A 84 7.74 -3.30 18.84
C THR A 84 8.75 -4.03 17.96
N THR A 85 9.72 -4.68 18.60
CA THR A 85 10.70 -5.52 17.91
C THR A 85 10.04 -6.71 17.24
N GLU A 86 9.03 -7.29 17.88
CA GLU A 86 8.27 -8.43 17.40
C GLU A 86 7.55 -8.08 16.10
N TRP A 87 6.88 -6.93 16.03
CA TRP A 87 6.23 -6.45 14.80
C TRP A 87 7.24 -6.21 13.68
N ARG A 88 8.35 -5.54 13.99
CA ARG A 88 9.39 -5.26 12.99
C ARG A 88 9.95 -6.53 12.35
N ARG A 89 10.15 -7.58 13.15
CA ARG A 89 10.63 -8.89 12.68
C ARG A 89 9.58 -9.69 11.93
N ALA A 90 8.30 -9.48 12.25
CA ALA A 90 7.22 -10.26 11.66
C ALA A 90 7.00 -9.93 10.18
N GLU A 91 6.82 -10.95 9.38
CA GLU A 91 6.38 -10.79 8.00
C GLU A 91 4.85 -10.63 7.97
N ILE A 92 4.37 -9.37 8.02
CA ILE A 92 2.96 -9.00 7.96
C ILE A 92 2.70 -8.31 6.62
N PRO A 93 2.38 -9.05 5.54
CA PRO A 93 2.38 -8.48 4.19
C PRO A 93 1.40 -7.33 3.97
N ALA A 94 0.33 -7.27 4.78
CA ALA A 94 -0.69 -6.23 4.68
C ALA A 94 -0.37 -4.95 5.46
N ALA A 95 0.58 -4.98 6.42
CA ALA A 95 0.80 -3.85 7.31
C ALA A 95 2.26 -3.70 7.80
N GLY A 96 3.11 -4.72 7.64
CA GLY A 96 4.46 -4.79 8.19
C GLY A 96 5.57 -4.35 7.24
N GLY A 97 5.27 -3.57 6.21
CA GLY A 97 6.28 -3.03 5.30
C GLY A 97 7.12 -1.93 5.95
N HIS A 98 8.45 -2.03 5.87
CA HIS A 98 9.40 -1.04 6.36
C HIS A 98 10.18 -0.42 5.20
N GLY A 99 10.08 0.88 5.04
CA GLY A 99 10.72 1.63 3.97
C GLY A 99 10.51 3.13 4.16
N ASN A 100 10.68 3.88 3.11
CA ASN A 100 10.45 5.32 3.09
C ASN A 100 9.74 5.72 1.79
N GLY A 101 9.35 6.99 1.65
CA GLY A 101 8.64 7.46 0.45
C GLY A 101 9.38 7.14 -0.85
N ARG A 102 10.72 7.20 -0.86
CA ARG A 102 11.52 6.84 -2.04
C ARG A 102 11.37 5.36 -2.38
N SER A 103 11.54 4.47 -1.41
CA SER A 103 11.49 3.02 -1.67
C SER A 103 10.08 2.55 -2.06
N ILE A 104 9.03 3.21 -1.56
CA ILE A 104 7.66 3.01 -2.01
C ILE A 104 7.53 3.46 -3.49
N ALA A 105 7.97 4.68 -3.81
CA ALA A 105 7.95 5.18 -5.18
C ALA A 105 8.77 4.30 -6.15
N GLU A 106 9.96 3.83 -5.74
CA GLU A 106 10.78 2.91 -6.54
C GLU A 106 10.09 1.56 -6.78
N SER A 107 9.38 1.03 -5.79
CA SER A 107 8.57 -0.18 -5.96
C SER A 107 7.44 0.03 -6.96
N MET A 108 6.76 1.18 -6.88
CA MET A 108 5.70 1.56 -7.81
C MET A 108 6.24 1.95 -9.19
N ALA A 109 7.52 2.33 -9.31
CA ALA A 109 8.16 2.61 -10.60
C ALA A 109 8.21 1.37 -11.50
N LEU A 110 8.25 0.17 -10.93
CA LEU A 110 8.09 -1.08 -11.70
C LEU A 110 6.74 -1.12 -12.43
N ILE A 111 5.68 -0.70 -11.76
CA ILE A 111 4.33 -0.67 -12.32
C ILE A 111 4.24 0.45 -13.34
N ALA A 112 4.63 1.67 -12.99
CA ALA A 112 4.61 2.85 -13.85
C ALA A 112 5.39 2.63 -15.17
N ASN A 113 6.47 1.88 -15.12
CA ASN A 113 7.29 1.53 -16.29
C ASN A 113 6.99 0.12 -16.84
N LYS A 114 5.76 -0.37 -16.63
CA LYS A 114 5.25 -1.60 -17.26
C LYS A 114 6.18 -2.81 -17.02
N GLY A 115 6.62 -2.96 -15.77
CA GLY A 115 7.42 -4.09 -15.31
C GLY A 115 8.94 -3.95 -15.44
N THR A 116 9.45 -2.78 -15.86
CA THR A 116 10.88 -2.50 -15.99
C THR A 116 11.28 -1.32 -15.12
N TYR A 117 12.37 -1.44 -14.36
CA TYR A 117 12.96 -0.35 -13.59
C TYR A 117 14.48 -0.52 -13.50
N LYS A 118 15.25 0.59 -13.52
CA LYS A 118 16.73 0.57 -13.53
C LYS A 118 17.29 -0.43 -14.55
N GLU A 119 16.74 -0.41 -15.78
CA GLU A 119 17.11 -1.29 -16.90
C GLU A 119 16.87 -2.79 -16.66
N LYS A 120 16.22 -3.17 -15.57
CA LYS A 120 15.87 -4.55 -15.25
C LYS A 120 14.39 -4.79 -15.42
N ARG A 121 14.05 -5.81 -16.20
CA ARG A 121 12.68 -6.30 -16.33
C ARG A 121 12.42 -7.36 -15.25
N ILE A 122 11.47 -7.04 -14.37
CA ILE A 122 11.00 -7.96 -13.31
C ILE A 122 9.67 -8.61 -13.73
N PHE A 123 8.78 -7.82 -14.34
CA PHE A 123 7.47 -8.30 -14.80
C PHE A 123 7.33 -8.10 -16.31
N SER A 124 6.51 -8.93 -16.94
CA SER A 124 6.11 -8.67 -18.32
C SER A 124 5.12 -7.48 -18.38
N GLU A 125 5.10 -6.78 -19.50
CA GLU A 125 4.13 -5.70 -19.72
C GLU A 125 2.69 -6.22 -19.67
N ASP A 126 2.46 -7.41 -20.25
CA ASP A 126 1.15 -8.07 -20.22
C ASP A 126 0.68 -8.38 -18.80
N LEU A 127 1.58 -8.80 -17.92
CA LEU A 127 1.25 -9.02 -16.50
C LEU A 127 0.81 -7.73 -15.82
N ILE A 128 1.52 -6.63 -16.04
CA ILE A 128 1.14 -5.32 -15.48
C ILE A 128 -0.20 -4.88 -16.04
N ARG A 129 -0.39 -4.95 -17.38
CA ARG A 129 -1.67 -4.61 -18.01
C ARG A 129 -2.81 -5.43 -17.40
N HIS A 130 -2.64 -6.75 -17.29
CA HIS A 130 -3.67 -7.63 -16.70
C HIS A 130 -3.94 -7.32 -15.22
N ALA A 131 -2.91 -6.98 -14.44
CA ALA A 131 -3.08 -6.61 -13.04
C ALA A 131 -3.89 -5.32 -12.85
N LEU A 132 -3.84 -4.42 -13.83
CA LEU A 132 -4.57 -3.14 -13.83
C LEU A 132 -5.93 -3.21 -14.56
N GLU A 133 -6.33 -4.35 -15.14
CA GLU A 133 -7.67 -4.56 -15.63
C GLU A 133 -8.68 -4.59 -14.49
N GLU A 134 -9.80 -3.89 -14.63
CA GLU A 134 -10.88 -3.91 -13.63
C GLU A 134 -11.39 -5.32 -13.38
N GLN A 135 -11.34 -5.76 -12.13
CA GLN A 135 -11.87 -7.05 -11.70
C GLN A 135 -13.22 -6.90 -11.00
N ILE A 136 -13.38 -5.83 -10.23
CA ILE A 136 -14.60 -5.56 -9.48
C ILE A 136 -14.73 -4.07 -9.16
N ARG A 137 -15.96 -3.58 -9.10
CA ARG A 137 -16.32 -2.23 -8.68
C ARG A 137 -17.54 -2.28 -7.78
N GLY A 138 -17.56 -1.48 -6.74
CA GLY A 138 -18.69 -1.33 -5.82
C GLY A 138 -18.24 -0.84 -4.44
N ASN A 139 -19.18 -0.81 -3.52
CA ASN A 139 -18.86 -0.49 -2.13
C ASN A 139 -18.08 -1.64 -1.50
N ASP A 140 -16.89 -1.35 -0.98
CA ASP A 140 -16.12 -2.31 -0.20
C ASP A 140 -16.83 -2.60 1.12
N LEU A 141 -16.92 -3.87 1.50
CA LEU A 141 -17.68 -4.27 2.69
C LEU A 141 -16.94 -4.03 4.02
N VAL A 142 -15.66 -3.68 3.94
CA VAL A 142 -14.81 -3.39 5.10
C VAL A 142 -14.53 -1.90 5.23
N LEU A 143 -14.19 -1.25 4.12
CA LEU A 143 -13.84 0.18 4.09
C LEU A 143 -15.07 1.07 3.93
N VAL A 144 -16.20 0.50 3.51
CA VAL A 144 -17.51 1.17 3.31
C VAL A 144 -17.42 2.35 2.33
N GLU A 145 -16.49 2.24 1.39
CA GLU A 145 -16.21 3.24 0.37
C GLU A 145 -16.39 2.62 -1.02
N PRO A 146 -16.85 3.40 -2.03
CA PRO A 146 -16.88 2.91 -3.39
C PRO A 146 -15.45 2.74 -3.91
N LEU A 147 -15.10 1.53 -4.30
CA LEU A 147 -13.78 1.18 -4.82
C LEU A 147 -13.87 0.46 -6.17
N ARG A 148 -12.84 0.65 -6.96
CA ARG A 148 -12.59 -0.05 -8.22
C ARG A 148 -11.26 -0.79 -8.07
N TRP A 149 -11.26 -2.09 -8.32
CA TRP A 149 -10.11 -2.95 -8.07
C TRP A 149 -9.59 -3.61 -9.34
N GLY A 150 -8.25 -3.55 -9.50
CA GLY A 150 -7.49 -4.51 -10.29
C GLY A 150 -7.01 -5.67 -9.42
N ILE A 151 -6.02 -6.41 -9.89
CA ILE A 151 -5.39 -7.50 -9.11
C ILE A 151 -4.38 -6.88 -8.14
N GLY A 152 -4.83 -6.64 -6.90
CA GLY A 152 -3.99 -6.10 -5.82
C GLY A 152 -3.80 -4.58 -5.84
N PHE A 153 -4.48 -3.84 -6.72
CA PHE A 153 -4.41 -2.38 -6.82
C PHE A 153 -5.79 -1.76 -6.79
N GLY A 154 -5.93 -0.62 -6.11
CA GLY A 154 -7.02 0.31 -6.33
C GLY A 154 -6.84 1.01 -7.68
N LEU A 155 -7.93 1.19 -8.41
CA LEU A 155 -7.98 1.90 -9.67
C LEU A 155 -8.76 3.21 -9.51
N PRO A 156 -8.51 4.24 -10.31
CA PRO A 156 -9.26 5.48 -10.27
C PRO A 156 -10.77 5.23 -10.41
N ILE A 157 -11.55 5.96 -9.62
CA ILE A 157 -13.00 5.91 -9.67
C ILE A 157 -13.56 7.34 -9.57
N ASP A 158 -14.52 7.65 -10.42
CA ASP A 158 -15.20 8.93 -10.38
C ASP A 158 -16.00 9.08 -9.08
N ASN A 159 -16.20 10.33 -8.64
CA ASN A 159 -17.00 10.69 -7.47
C ASN A 159 -16.38 10.34 -6.09
N VAL A 160 -15.14 9.91 -6.02
CA VAL A 160 -14.36 9.88 -4.77
C VAL A 160 -13.38 11.04 -4.81
N SER A 161 -13.50 11.97 -3.87
CA SER A 161 -12.93 13.33 -3.94
C SER A 161 -11.44 13.37 -4.34
N TRP A 162 -10.59 12.59 -3.69
CA TRP A 162 -9.15 12.59 -4.00
C TRP A 162 -8.76 11.63 -5.14
N MET A 163 -9.54 10.60 -5.40
CA MET A 163 -9.28 9.65 -6.50
C MET A 163 -9.58 10.28 -7.87
N GLY A 164 -10.43 11.31 -7.92
CA GLY A 164 -10.71 12.08 -9.13
C GLY A 164 -9.51 12.86 -9.67
N TYR A 165 -8.41 12.95 -8.90
CA TYR A 165 -7.14 13.49 -9.41
C TYR A 165 -6.29 12.47 -10.15
N LEU A 166 -6.66 11.18 -10.12
CA LEU A 166 -5.98 10.11 -10.83
C LEU A 166 -6.72 9.79 -12.13
N GLU A 167 -5.99 9.65 -13.22
CA GLU A 167 -6.55 9.33 -14.53
C GLU A 167 -6.45 7.84 -14.85
N GLU A 168 -7.12 7.41 -15.91
CA GLU A 168 -7.03 6.04 -16.41
C GLU A 168 -5.57 5.70 -16.76
N GLY A 169 -5.11 4.54 -16.33
CA GLY A 169 -3.69 4.13 -16.39
C GLY A 169 -2.96 4.28 -15.06
N ALA A 170 -3.54 5.03 -14.12
CA ALA A 170 -3.05 5.08 -12.75
C ALA A 170 -3.57 3.89 -11.92
N CYS A 171 -2.79 3.53 -10.92
CA CYS A 171 -3.19 2.63 -9.85
C CYS A 171 -2.60 3.10 -8.52
N PHE A 172 -3.23 2.71 -7.43
CA PHE A 172 -2.81 3.16 -6.12
C PHE A 172 -3.11 2.13 -5.03
N TRP A 173 -2.53 2.34 -3.89
CA TRP A 173 -3.03 1.89 -2.62
C TRP A 173 -2.60 2.84 -1.50
N ALA A 174 -3.41 2.89 -0.47
CA ALA A 174 -3.18 3.71 0.70
C ALA A 174 -3.33 2.90 1.98
N GLY A 175 -2.72 3.38 3.06
CA GLY A 175 -2.78 2.72 4.35
C GLY A 175 -3.44 3.58 5.42
N TRP A 176 -3.86 2.91 6.48
CA TRP A 176 -4.32 3.55 7.69
C TRP A 176 -3.24 4.51 8.22
N GLY A 177 -3.64 5.73 8.55
CA GLY A 177 -2.74 6.79 9.00
C GLY A 177 -2.08 7.60 7.89
N GLY A 178 -2.41 7.35 6.60
CA GLY A 178 -2.10 8.25 5.51
C GLY A 178 -0.93 7.86 4.61
N SER A 179 -0.32 6.67 4.76
CA SER A 179 0.66 6.22 3.76
C SER A 179 0.00 6.05 2.39
N MET A 180 0.76 6.32 1.31
CA MET A 180 0.22 6.33 -0.05
C MET A 180 1.26 5.82 -1.05
N SER A 181 0.80 5.03 -2.02
CA SER A 181 1.57 4.59 -3.17
C SER A 181 0.75 4.78 -4.45
N ILE A 182 1.36 5.33 -5.49
CA ILE A 182 0.72 5.57 -6.80
C ILE A 182 1.69 5.18 -7.90
N ALA A 183 1.16 4.60 -8.97
CA ALA A 183 1.83 4.49 -10.26
C ALA A 183 0.88 4.92 -11.37
N ASP A 184 1.41 5.60 -12.37
CA ASP A 184 0.71 5.94 -13.60
C ASP A 184 1.50 5.38 -14.79
N THR A 185 0.91 4.44 -15.51
CA THR A 185 1.56 3.73 -16.63
C THR A 185 1.56 4.54 -17.92
N ASN A 186 0.69 5.54 -18.04
CA ASN A 186 0.61 6.42 -19.20
C ASN A 186 1.64 7.56 -19.08
N LYS A 187 1.69 8.18 -17.92
CA LYS A 187 2.61 9.29 -17.60
C LYS A 187 3.99 8.80 -17.15
N ARG A 188 4.12 7.51 -16.83
CA ARG A 188 5.35 6.87 -16.31
C ARG A 188 5.85 7.53 -15.03
N VAL A 189 4.93 7.88 -14.16
CA VAL A 189 5.17 8.51 -12.86
C VAL A 189 4.87 7.53 -11.74
N SER A 190 5.65 7.57 -10.69
CA SER A 190 5.39 6.86 -9.45
C SER A 190 5.53 7.79 -8.25
N PHE A 191 4.74 7.55 -7.23
CA PHE A 191 4.74 8.34 -6.00
C PHE A 191 4.67 7.43 -4.77
N GLY A 192 5.34 7.85 -3.71
CA GLY A 192 5.33 7.17 -2.42
C GLY A 192 5.39 8.15 -1.26
N TYR A 193 4.53 7.93 -0.27
CA TYR A 193 4.47 8.71 0.96
C TYR A 193 4.36 7.79 2.17
N ALA A 194 5.20 8.02 3.18
CA ALA A 194 5.23 7.24 4.42
C ALA A 194 5.36 8.20 5.61
N PRO A 195 4.26 8.56 6.28
CA PRO A 195 4.30 9.40 7.47
C PRO A 195 4.69 8.60 8.72
N CYS A 196 5.33 9.27 9.69
CA CYS A 196 5.52 8.73 11.03
C CYS A 196 4.40 9.16 11.98
N LEU A 197 3.77 10.31 11.74
CA LEU A 197 2.59 10.78 12.45
C LEU A 197 1.35 10.39 11.63
N MET A 198 0.57 9.45 12.17
CA MET A 198 -0.67 9.00 11.57
C MET A 198 -1.75 10.08 11.64
N GLU A 199 -2.58 10.16 10.63
CA GLU A 199 -3.82 10.94 10.60
C GLU A 199 -5.03 10.02 10.58
N GLU A 200 -6.20 10.58 10.80
CA GLU A 200 -7.47 9.85 10.60
C GLU A 200 -7.66 9.54 9.11
N GLY A 201 -8.17 8.34 8.83
CA GLY A 201 -8.48 7.88 7.48
C GLY A 201 -8.03 6.44 7.23
N ALA A 202 -8.90 5.67 6.61
CA ALA A 202 -8.64 4.26 6.28
C ALA A 202 -7.92 4.11 4.93
N ILE A 203 -8.18 5.02 3.97
CA ILE A 203 -7.60 5.02 2.62
C ILE A 203 -6.95 6.38 2.37
N GLY A 204 -5.72 6.53 2.82
CA GLY A 204 -5.05 7.82 2.82
C GLY A 204 -5.63 8.78 3.87
N ALA A 205 -5.05 9.95 3.98
CA ALA A 205 -5.42 11.00 4.91
C ALA A 205 -5.26 12.36 4.23
N GLU A 206 -5.69 13.44 4.87
CA GLU A 206 -5.72 14.78 4.26
C GLU A 206 -4.36 15.19 3.66
N ARG A 207 -3.26 14.95 4.39
CA ARG A 207 -1.90 15.26 3.89
C ARG A 207 -1.58 14.50 2.61
N SER A 208 -1.83 13.20 2.56
CA SER A 208 -1.55 12.39 1.38
C SER A 208 -2.47 12.75 0.21
N GLN A 209 -3.74 13.03 0.47
CA GLN A 209 -4.70 13.47 -0.54
C GLN A 209 -4.30 14.83 -1.16
N ASN A 210 -3.84 15.78 -0.33
CA ASN A 210 -3.32 17.06 -0.79
C ASN A 210 -2.07 16.88 -1.67
N LEU A 211 -1.16 15.95 -1.31
CA LEU A 211 0.00 15.62 -2.12
C LEU A 211 -0.39 14.99 -3.47
N VAL A 212 -1.42 14.13 -3.49
CA VAL A 212 -1.95 13.54 -4.74
C VAL A 212 -2.50 14.63 -5.66
N ARG A 213 -3.25 15.59 -5.11
CA ARG A 213 -3.77 16.73 -5.88
C ARG A 213 -2.64 17.55 -6.51
N GLU A 214 -1.61 17.90 -5.73
CA GLU A 214 -0.47 18.65 -6.25
C GLU A 214 0.35 17.84 -7.26
N LEU A 215 0.52 16.53 -7.03
CA LEU A 215 1.14 15.64 -8.02
C LEU A 215 0.36 15.65 -9.33
N SER A 216 -0.97 15.51 -9.27
CA SER A 216 -1.82 15.55 -10.47
C SER A 216 -1.66 16.85 -11.24
N ASN A 217 -1.67 18.01 -10.55
CA ASN A 217 -1.43 19.32 -11.16
C ASN A 217 -0.08 19.40 -11.87
N LEU A 218 0.98 18.85 -11.25
CA LEU A 218 2.33 18.87 -11.80
C LEU A 218 2.52 17.97 -13.04
N ILE A 219 1.74 16.87 -13.12
CA ILE A 219 1.88 15.89 -14.22
C ILE A 219 0.77 16.01 -15.26
N SER A 220 -0.15 16.97 -15.12
CA SER A 220 -1.27 17.16 -16.06
C SER A 220 -0.81 17.41 -17.50
N ASP A 221 0.35 18.04 -17.66
CA ASP A 221 0.91 18.42 -18.96
C ASP A 221 1.89 17.39 -19.54
N LEU A 222 2.10 16.24 -18.87
CA LEU A 222 2.93 15.13 -19.34
C LEU A 222 2.12 14.16 -20.22
#